data_b914ea6b1b763f2eb3e2059316036384
#
_entry.id   b914ea6b1b763f2eb3e2059316036384
#
_cell.length_a   1.000
_cell.length_b   1.000
_cell.length_c   1.000
_cell.angle_alpha   90.00
_cell.angle_beta   90.00
_cell.angle_gamma   90.00
#
_symmetry.space_group_name_H-M   'P 1'
#
loop_
_entity.id
_entity.type
_entity.pdbx_description
1 polymer ?
#
loop_
_entity_poly.entity_id
_entity_poly.type
_entity_poly.pdbx_seq_one_letter_code
_entity_poly.pdbx_strand_id
1 'polypeptide(L)'
;MSIETLLENLKDRGFSAEFCKPDEVKALIEKRIPKDETVGTGGSETLKELGLLAGLVADGYKVNNPSTCDKEYETICRENRNVNYYLTSTNALTEEGEFVNIDGRGNRIANMIYGVPNVIFVLGTNKIVPDVPAALKRIKEEACPPNARRLGKKTPCAYGKCGTCKNLAEKMCKATLILSHPCSATNVHVLIVDGSFGY
;
A
#
# COMPACT_ATOMS: atom_id res chain seq x y z
N MET A 1 -11.92 -18.54 1.18
CA MET A 1 -11.99 -18.18 2.62
C MET A 1 -13.02 -17.08 2.84
N SER A 2 -13.67 -16.96 4.01
CA SER A 2 -14.54 -15.82 4.33
C SER A 2 -13.73 -14.60 4.81
N ILE A 3 -14.34 -13.42 4.75
CA ILE A 3 -13.70 -12.19 5.26
C ILE A 3 -13.52 -12.28 6.79
N GLU A 4 -14.48 -12.86 7.49
CA GLU A 4 -14.39 -13.06 8.95
C GLU A 4 -13.15 -13.87 9.33
N THR A 5 -12.90 -14.99 8.64
CA THR A 5 -11.71 -15.83 8.87
C THR A 5 -10.41 -15.04 8.59
N LEU A 6 -10.38 -14.23 7.53
CA LEU A 6 -9.22 -13.39 7.23
C LEU A 6 -8.97 -12.34 8.33
N LEU A 7 -10.03 -11.72 8.86
CA LEU A 7 -9.92 -10.76 9.96
C LEU A 7 -9.40 -11.43 11.24
N GLU A 8 -9.81 -12.67 11.52
CA GLU A 8 -9.27 -13.48 12.63
C GLU A 8 -7.80 -13.78 12.42
N ASN A 9 -7.39 -14.26 11.24
CA ASN A 9 -5.99 -14.52 10.90
C ASN A 9 -5.11 -13.26 11.05
N LEU A 10 -5.59 -12.11 10.61
CA LEU A 10 -4.88 -10.84 10.78
C LEU A 10 -4.72 -10.48 12.26
N LYS A 11 -5.77 -10.64 13.06
CA LYS A 11 -5.74 -10.39 14.51
C LYS A 11 -4.77 -11.31 15.22
N ASP A 12 -4.75 -12.60 14.89
CA ASP A 12 -3.85 -13.60 15.47
C ASP A 12 -2.37 -13.28 15.15
N ARG A 13 -2.12 -12.61 14.01
CA ARG A 13 -0.81 -12.09 13.64
C ARG A 13 -0.49 -10.73 14.28
N GLY A 14 -1.40 -10.14 15.06
CA GLY A 14 -1.20 -8.87 15.75
C GLY A 14 -1.56 -7.63 14.94
N PHE A 15 -2.20 -7.77 13.80
CA PHE A 15 -2.74 -6.64 13.05
C PHE A 15 -4.10 -6.21 13.61
N SER A 16 -4.38 -4.91 13.62
CA SER A 16 -5.76 -4.43 13.79
C SER A 16 -6.39 -4.37 12.40
N ALA A 17 -7.55 -5.00 12.21
CA ALA A 17 -8.18 -5.07 10.90
C ALA A 17 -9.69 -4.93 10.97
N GLU A 18 -10.28 -4.32 9.92
CA GLU A 18 -11.73 -4.26 9.72
C GLU A 18 -12.08 -4.30 8.23
N PHE A 19 -13.29 -4.78 7.95
CA PHE A 19 -13.88 -4.78 6.63
C PHE A 19 -14.89 -3.63 6.53
N CYS A 20 -14.86 -2.89 5.41
CA CYS A 20 -15.70 -1.72 5.23
C CYS A 20 -16.14 -1.52 3.78
N LYS A 21 -17.17 -0.71 3.60
CA LYS A 21 -17.59 -0.24 2.27
C LYS A 21 -16.69 0.92 1.79
N PRO A 22 -16.62 1.16 0.47
CA PRO A 22 -15.80 2.24 -0.08
C PRO A 22 -16.09 3.64 0.48
N ASP A 23 -17.36 3.93 0.74
CA ASP A 23 -17.83 5.21 1.28
C ASP A 23 -17.52 5.41 2.77
N GLU A 24 -17.21 4.34 3.49
CA GLU A 24 -16.85 4.38 4.91
C GLU A 24 -15.35 4.63 5.15
N VAL A 25 -14.49 4.33 4.16
CA VAL A 25 -13.02 4.33 4.30
C VAL A 25 -12.49 5.65 4.85
N LYS A 26 -12.94 6.78 4.29
CA LYS A 26 -12.47 8.09 4.70
C LYS A 26 -12.80 8.38 6.16
N ALA A 27 -14.03 8.16 6.59
CA ALA A 27 -14.46 8.38 7.98
C ALA A 27 -13.70 7.49 8.97
N LEU A 28 -13.40 6.24 8.60
CA LEU A 28 -12.61 5.33 9.40
C LEU A 28 -11.16 5.80 9.58
N ILE A 29 -10.57 6.41 8.56
CA ILE A 29 -9.23 6.99 8.62
C ILE A 29 -9.24 8.27 9.48
N GLU A 30 -10.20 9.17 9.27
CA GLU A 30 -10.33 10.40 10.05
C GLU A 30 -10.53 10.15 11.55
N LYS A 31 -11.21 9.07 11.90
CA LYS A 31 -11.35 8.63 13.29
C LYS A 31 -10.02 8.23 13.94
N ARG A 32 -9.02 7.84 13.13
CA ARG A 32 -7.72 7.31 13.60
C ARG A 32 -6.59 8.31 13.53
N ILE A 33 -6.67 9.27 12.63
CA ILE A 33 -5.59 10.24 12.41
C ILE A 33 -6.02 11.60 12.96
N PRO A 34 -5.33 12.13 13.96
CA PRO A 34 -5.55 13.51 14.42
C PRO A 34 -5.32 14.53 13.30
N LYS A 35 -6.11 15.60 13.25
CA LYS A 35 -6.04 16.61 12.17
C LYS A 35 -4.76 17.42 12.11
N ASP A 36 -4.09 17.57 13.25
CA ASP A 36 -2.81 18.28 13.38
C ASP A 36 -1.62 17.46 12.89
N GLU A 37 -1.81 16.15 12.68
CA GLU A 37 -0.78 15.24 12.19
C GLU A 37 -0.57 15.34 10.67
N THR A 38 0.66 15.07 10.26
CA THR A 38 0.99 14.94 8.84
C THR A 38 0.85 13.49 8.40
N VAL A 39 0.08 13.27 7.36
CA VAL A 39 -0.14 11.96 6.74
C VAL A 39 0.85 11.77 5.59
N GLY A 40 1.80 10.85 5.75
CA GLY A 40 2.68 10.44 4.67
C GLY A 40 2.02 9.37 3.79
N THR A 41 2.33 9.38 2.50
CA THR A 41 1.90 8.31 1.60
C THR A 41 2.82 8.16 0.41
N GLY A 42 2.92 6.95 -0.11
CA GLY A 42 3.58 6.65 -1.38
C GLY A 42 2.62 6.73 -2.56
N GLY A 43 3.09 6.29 -3.73
CA GLY A 43 2.20 6.12 -4.88
C GLY A 43 1.27 4.91 -4.66
N SER A 44 -0.04 5.13 -4.70
CA SER A 44 -1.05 4.09 -4.57
C SER A 44 -2.27 4.40 -5.44
N GLU A 45 -2.53 3.55 -6.40
CA GLU A 45 -3.74 3.67 -7.23
C GLU A 45 -4.99 3.37 -6.40
N THR A 46 -4.94 2.46 -5.43
CA THR A 46 -6.06 2.21 -4.51
C THR A 46 -6.52 3.47 -3.78
N LEU A 47 -5.58 4.22 -3.17
CA LEU A 47 -5.91 5.46 -2.46
C LEU A 47 -6.43 6.54 -3.42
N LYS A 48 -5.93 6.55 -4.66
CA LYS A 48 -6.35 7.48 -5.71
C LYS A 48 -7.77 7.16 -6.20
N GLU A 49 -8.06 5.91 -6.52
CA GLU A 49 -9.39 5.46 -6.98
C GLU A 49 -10.48 5.67 -5.93
N LEU A 50 -10.14 5.53 -4.66
CA LEU A 50 -11.02 5.87 -3.53
C LEU A 50 -11.17 7.39 -3.30
N GLY A 51 -10.47 8.24 -4.06
CA GLY A 51 -10.49 9.69 -3.87
C GLY A 51 -9.96 10.16 -2.50
N LEU A 52 -9.30 9.26 -1.77
CA LEU A 52 -9.01 9.42 -0.34
C LEU A 52 -8.07 10.59 -0.06
N LEU A 53 -6.99 10.74 -0.83
CA LEU A 53 -6.01 11.79 -0.57
C LEU A 53 -6.60 13.19 -0.82
N ALA A 54 -7.37 13.34 -1.89
CA ALA A 54 -8.05 14.60 -2.20
C ALA A 54 -9.12 14.93 -1.14
N GLY A 55 -9.86 13.91 -0.70
CA GLY A 55 -10.87 14.05 0.37
C GLY A 55 -10.26 14.49 1.70
N LEU A 56 -9.14 13.88 2.12
CA LEU A 56 -8.45 14.27 3.35
C LEU A 56 -7.92 15.71 3.26
N VAL A 57 -7.34 16.11 2.12
CA VAL A 57 -6.87 17.51 1.93
C VAL A 57 -8.04 18.48 1.99
N ALA A 58 -9.18 18.17 1.36
CA ALA A 58 -10.37 19.01 1.39
C ALA A 58 -10.90 19.21 2.83
N ASP A 59 -10.73 18.21 3.71
CA ASP A 59 -11.10 18.30 5.11
C ASP A 59 -9.98 18.86 6.02
N GLY A 60 -8.91 19.40 5.42
CA GLY A 60 -7.86 20.15 6.11
C GLY A 60 -6.73 19.30 6.70
N TYR A 61 -6.61 18.02 6.32
CA TYR A 61 -5.44 17.22 6.67
C TYR A 61 -4.20 17.63 5.87
N LYS A 62 -3.05 17.57 6.51
CA LYS A 62 -1.75 17.73 5.85
C LYS A 62 -1.32 16.39 5.24
N VAL A 63 -1.44 16.25 3.92
CA VAL A 63 -1.07 15.02 3.21
C VAL A 63 0.22 15.25 2.42
N ASN A 64 1.28 14.53 2.78
CA ASN A 64 2.57 14.62 2.11
C ASN A 64 2.68 13.58 0.98
N ASN A 65 2.25 13.99 -0.22
CA ASN A 65 2.21 13.18 -1.44
C ASN A 65 2.48 14.06 -2.67
N PRO A 66 3.07 13.53 -3.76
CA PRO A 66 3.31 14.30 -4.98
C PRO A 66 2.05 14.92 -5.63
N SER A 67 0.88 14.36 -5.38
CA SER A 67 -0.40 14.90 -5.88
C SER A 67 -0.98 16.01 -5.00
N THR A 68 -0.42 16.26 -3.83
CA THR A 68 -0.97 17.20 -2.82
C THR A 68 0.02 18.30 -2.42
N CYS A 69 1.28 18.20 -2.78
CA CYS A 69 2.30 19.21 -2.49
C CYS A 69 3.30 19.37 -3.65
N ASP A 70 3.75 20.60 -3.83
CA ASP A 70 4.75 20.96 -4.85
C ASP A 70 6.17 20.73 -4.33
N LYS A 71 6.55 19.45 -4.22
CA LYS A 71 7.89 19.03 -3.80
C LYS A 71 8.41 17.92 -4.70
N GLU A 72 9.73 17.86 -4.84
CA GLU A 72 10.40 16.75 -5.50
C GLU A 72 10.05 15.42 -4.83
N TYR A 73 9.78 14.38 -5.63
CA TYR A 73 9.34 13.05 -5.13
C TYR A 73 10.31 12.46 -4.10
N GLU A 74 11.61 12.65 -4.29
CA GLU A 74 12.63 12.14 -3.36
C GLU A 74 12.57 12.84 -2.00
N THR A 75 12.31 14.15 -2.00
CA THR A 75 12.09 14.93 -0.77
C THR A 75 10.89 14.41 0.00
N ILE A 76 9.76 14.19 -0.70
CA ILE A 76 8.56 13.60 -0.09
C ILE A 76 8.85 12.23 0.52
N CYS A 77 9.57 11.36 -0.19
CA CYS A 77 9.94 10.04 0.32
C CYS A 77 10.78 10.11 1.60
N ARG A 78 11.68 11.10 1.71
CA ARG A 78 12.51 11.32 2.91
C ARG A 78 11.69 11.88 4.08
N GLU A 79 10.87 12.87 3.82
CA GLU A 79 9.98 13.46 4.83
C GLU A 79 8.99 12.44 5.39
N ASN A 80 8.46 11.56 4.54
CA ASN A 80 7.52 10.49 4.92
C ASN A 80 8.12 9.45 5.88
N ARG A 81 9.42 9.45 6.11
CA ARG A 81 10.05 8.59 7.15
C ARG A 81 9.90 9.16 8.56
N ASN A 82 9.51 10.42 8.68
CA ASN A 82 9.40 11.13 9.96
C ASN A 82 7.96 11.54 10.28
N VAL A 83 6.97 11.01 9.54
CA VAL A 83 5.55 11.22 9.86
C VAL A 83 5.10 10.24 10.94
N ASN A 84 4.05 10.61 11.69
CA ASN A 84 3.44 9.71 12.66
C ASN A 84 2.44 8.73 12.04
N TYR A 85 1.88 9.07 10.87
CA TYR A 85 0.89 8.26 10.16
C TYR A 85 1.28 8.07 8.69
N TYR A 86 1.26 6.82 8.23
CA TYR A 86 1.54 6.48 6.85
C TYR A 86 0.39 5.69 6.24
N LEU A 87 -0.25 6.26 5.22
CA LEU A 87 -1.28 5.57 4.44
C LEU A 87 -0.63 4.84 3.27
N THR A 88 -0.96 3.59 3.12
CA THR A 88 -0.45 2.77 2.02
C THR A 88 -1.48 1.74 1.57
N SER A 89 -1.18 1.04 0.48
CA SER A 89 -1.84 -0.20 0.09
C SER A 89 -0.81 -1.30 -0.02
N THR A 90 -1.28 -2.53 -0.18
CA THR A 90 -0.41 -3.68 -0.47
C THR A 90 -0.52 -4.09 -1.93
N ASN A 91 0.47 -4.85 -2.42
CA ASN A 91 0.36 -5.50 -3.72
C ASN A 91 -0.45 -6.80 -3.64
N ALA A 92 -0.38 -7.52 -2.52
CA ALA A 92 -1.24 -8.66 -2.22
C ALA A 92 -1.33 -8.90 -0.71
N LEU A 93 -2.42 -9.51 -0.27
CA LEU A 93 -2.65 -10.01 1.09
C LEU A 93 -3.00 -11.50 0.97
N THR A 94 -2.30 -12.36 1.68
CA THR A 94 -2.63 -13.79 1.70
C THR A 94 -3.83 -14.05 2.60
N GLU A 95 -4.53 -15.15 2.35
CA GLU A 95 -5.61 -15.64 3.23
C GLU A 95 -5.13 -15.90 4.66
N GLU A 96 -3.85 -16.23 4.82
CA GLU A 96 -3.20 -16.38 6.12
C GLU A 96 -2.83 -15.03 6.79
N GLY A 97 -3.07 -13.88 6.13
CA GLY A 97 -2.81 -12.56 6.70
C GLY A 97 -1.39 -12.02 6.49
N GLU A 98 -0.67 -12.46 5.47
CA GLU A 98 0.66 -11.98 5.14
C GLU A 98 0.59 -10.92 4.02
N PHE A 99 1.21 -9.76 4.24
CA PHE A 99 1.31 -8.70 3.24
C PHE A 99 2.51 -8.92 2.34
N VAL A 100 2.29 -9.04 1.04
CA VAL A 100 3.36 -9.20 0.06
C VAL A 100 3.48 -7.93 -0.78
N ASN A 101 4.66 -7.31 -0.74
CA ASN A 101 4.94 -6.07 -1.45
C ASN A 101 6.24 -6.15 -2.23
N ILE A 102 6.26 -5.57 -3.43
CA ILE A 102 7.46 -5.42 -4.25
C ILE A 102 7.67 -3.93 -4.55
N ASP A 103 8.89 -3.45 -4.29
CA ASP A 103 9.28 -2.06 -4.47
C ASP A 103 10.48 -1.88 -5.39
N GLY A 104 10.48 -0.75 -6.11
CA GLY A 104 11.61 -0.33 -6.92
C GLY A 104 12.59 0.57 -6.19
N ARG A 105 12.11 1.42 -5.29
CA ARG A 105 12.93 2.35 -4.48
C ARG A 105 13.10 1.89 -3.04
N GLY A 106 12.18 1.05 -2.55
CA GLY A 106 12.15 0.62 -1.15
C GLY A 106 11.45 1.61 -0.20
N ASN A 107 10.97 2.75 -0.71
CA ASN A 107 10.38 3.81 0.11
C ASN A 107 9.07 3.39 0.79
N ARG A 108 8.21 2.62 0.11
CA ARG A 108 6.97 2.11 0.73
C ARG A 108 7.28 1.07 1.79
N ILE A 109 8.04 0.04 1.43
CA ILE A 109 8.36 -1.06 2.34
C ILE A 109 9.16 -0.59 3.56
N ALA A 110 10.03 0.40 3.43
CA ALA A 110 10.74 0.98 4.57
C ALA A 110 9.77 1.57 5.60
N ASN A 111 8.78 2.35 5.14
CA ASN A 111 7.76 2.94 6.02
C ASN A 111 6.76 1.91 6.57
N MET A 112 6.58 0.76 5.89
CA MET A 112 5.72 -0.32 6.38
C MET A 112 6.32 -1.07 7.57
N ILE A 113 7.66 -1.08 7.69
CA ILE A 113 8.35 -1.93 8.68
C ILE A 113 9.08 -1.15 9.76
N TYR A 114 9.52 0.09 9.49
CA TYR A 114 10.35 0.84 10.43
C TYR A 114 10.29 2.36 10.23
N GLY A 115 10.32 3.09 11.34
CA GLY A 115 10.43 4.55 11.38
C GLY A 115 9.09 5.27 11.51
N VAL A 116 8.01 4.72 11.01
CA VAL A 116 6.66 5.30 11.15
C VAL A 116 5.89 4.57 12.24
N PRO A 117 5.40 5.26 13.28
CA PRO A 117 4.69 4.63 14.40
C PRO A 117 3.36 3.99 14.01
N ASN A 118 2.63 4.59 13.06
CA ASN A 118 1.29 4.12 12.69
C ASN A 118 1.18 3.97 11.17
N VAL A 119 0.95 2.75 10.72
CA VAL A 119 0.75 2.42 9.29
C VAL A 119 -0.67 1.94 9.07
N ILE A 120 -1.37 2.54 8.12
CA ILE A 120 -2.72 2.14 7.74
C ILE A 120 -2.67 1.58 6.32
N PHE A 121 -2.95 0.28 6.19
CA PHE A 121 -3.15 -0.36 4.89
C PHE A 121 -4.60 -0.22 4.46
N VAL A 122 -4.81 0.23 3.23
CA VAL A 122 -6.12 0.27 2.57
C VAL A 122 -6.03 -0.58 1.30
N LEU A 123 -6.83 -1.62 1.20
CA LEU A 123 -6.79 -2.54 0.07
C LEU A 123 -8.18 -3.04 -0.32
N GLY A 124 -8.42 -3.22 -1.61
CA GLY A 124 -9.61 -3.88 -2.11
C GLY A 124 -9.53 -5.40 -1.98
N THR A 125 -10.68 -6.07 -1.97
CA THR A 125 -10.78 -7.55 -1.92
C THR A 125 -10.10 -8.23 -3.10
N ASN A 126 -9.93 -7.52 -4.23
CA ASN A 126 -9.19 -8.00 -5.40
C ASN A 126 -7.71 -8.34 -5.14
N LYS A 127 -7.17 -7.96 -3.97
CA LYS A 127 -5.76 -8.22 -3.62
C LYS A 127 -5.57 -9.41 -2.68
N ILE A 128 -6.66 -10.05 -2.27
CA ILE A 128 -6.62 -11.24 -1.43
C ILE A 128 -6.30 -12.46 -2.30
N VAL A 129 -5.35 -13.26 -1.87
CA VAL A 129 -4.84 -14.44 -2.57
C VAL A 129 -4.59 -15.58 -1.60
N PRO A 130 -4.59 -16.85 -2.07
CA PRO A 130 -4.44 -18.00 -1.16
C PRO A 130 -3.14 -17.99 -0.34
N ASP A 131 -1.99 -17.70 -0.96
CA ASP A 131 -0.68 -17.89 -0.37
C ASP A 131 0.39 -16.94 -0.97
N VAL A 132 1.60 -16.97 -0.43
CA VAL A 132 2.73 -16.17 -0.91
C VAL A 132 3.12 -16.48 -2.37
N PRO A 133 3.19 -17.73 -2.85
CA PRO A 133 3.37 -18.03 -4.27
C PRO A 133 2.33 -17.37 -5.17
N ALA A 134 1.04 -17.43 -4.80
CA ALA A 134 -0.04 -16.76 -5.52
C ALA A 134 0.10 -15.23 -5.48
N ALA A 135 0.51 -14.66 -4.34
CA ALA A 135 0.80 -13.24 -4.21
C ALA A 135 1.91 -12.79 -5.16
N LEU A 136 3.03 -13.50 -5.20
CA LEU A 136 4.13 -13.19 -6.11
C LEU A 136 3.74 -13.32 -7.58
N LYS A 137 2.89 -14.30 -7.93
CA LYS A 137 2.33 -14.46 -9.26
C LYS A 137 1.43 -13.27 -9.61
N ARG A 138 0.45 -12.95 -8.76
CA ARG A 138 -0.44 -11.78 -8.92
C ARG A 138 0.35 -10.49 -9.16
N ILE A 139 1.38 -10.24 -8.34
CA ILE A 139 2.20 -9.02 -8.48
C ILE A 139 2.86 -8.94 -9.85
N LYS A 140 3.41 -10.05 -10.36
CA LYS A 140 4.08 -10.08 -11.67
C LYS A 140 3.11 -9.98 -12.84
N GLU A 141 1.93 -10.56 -12.73
CA GLU A 141 0.98 -10.68 -13.84
C GLU A 141 -0.07 -9.55 -13.85
N GLU A 142 -0.50 -9.08 -12.69
CA GLU A 142 -1.60 -8.13 -12.56
C GLU A 142 -1.15 -6.74 -12.09
N ALA A 143 -0.27 -6.64 -11.08
CA ALA A 143 0.10 -5.34 -10.52
C ALA A 143 1.27 -4.66 -11.26
N CYS A 144 2.33 -5.40 -11.58
CA CYS A 144 3.51 -4.82 -12.24
C CYS A 144 3.25 -4.28 -13.65
N PRO A 145 2.50 -4.95 -14.55
CA PRO A 145 2.31 -4.46 -15.91
C PRO A 145 1.61 -3.10 -15.99
N PRO A 146 0.43 -2.88 -15.39
CA PRO A 146 -0.22 -1.58 -15.43
C PRO A 146 0.61 -0.50 -14.73
N ASN A 147 1.28 -0.82 -13.62
CA ASN A 147 2.14 0.13 -12.93
C ASN A 147 3.36 0.52 -13.79
N ALA A 148 3.97 -0.43 -14.51
CA ALA A 148 5.07 -0.15 -15.43
C ALA A 148 4.64 0.78 -16.56
N ARG A 149 3.47 0.54 -17.16
CA ARG A 149 2.89 1.43 -18.19
C ARG A 149 2.62 2.82 -17.65
N ARG A 150 1.95 2.93 -16.49
CA ARG A 150 1.65 4.20 -15.83
C ARG A 150 2.91 5.03 -15.55
N LEU A 151 4.01 4.38 -15.17
CA LEU A 151 5.29 5.03 -14.88
C LEU A 151 6.17 5.23 -16.13
N GLY A 152 5.69 4.91 -17.32
CA GLY A 152 6.44 5.03 -18.57
C GLY A 152 7.70 4.16 -18.63
N LYS A 153 7.71 3.02 -17.89
CA LYS A 153 8.88 2.14 -17.81
C LYS A 153 9.06 1.29 -19.06
N LYS A 154 10.30 1.21 -19.54
CA LYS A 154 10.68 0.36 -20.68
C LYS A 154 11.10 -1.03 -20.23
N THR A 155 10.19 -1.72 -19.51
CA THR A 155 10.42 -3.07 -18.98
C THR A 155 9.59 -4.10 -19.75
N PRO A 156 10.00 -5.39 -19.81
CA PRO A 156 9.22 -6.42 -20.53
C PRO A 156 7.75 -6.49 -20.06
N CYS A 157 7.48 -6.32 -18.75
CA CYS A 157 6.13 -6.35 -18.23
C CYS A 157 5.26 -5.18 -18.71
N ALA A 158 5.82 -4.03 -19.07
CA ALA A 158 5.06 -2.91 -19.62
C ALA A 158 4.47 -3.24 -21.02
N TYR A 159 5.14 -4.11 -21.77
CA TYR A 159 4.78 -4.45 -23.15
C TYR A 159 4.20 -5.87 -23.31
N GLY A 160 4.06 -6.62 -22.23
CA GLY A 160 3.56 -7.98 -22.31
C GLY A 160 3.73 -8.74 -21.01
N LYS A 161 4.56 -9.76 -21.00
CA LYS A 161 4.77 -10.63 -19.84
C LYS A 161 6.01 -10.22 -19.06
N CYS A 162 5.98 -10.48 -17.75
CA CYS A 162 7.15 -10.37 -16.92
C CYS A 162 8.28 -11.27 -17.44
N GLY A 163 9.47 -10.70 -17.57
CA GLY A 163 10.66 -11.39 -18.06
C GLY A 163 11.93 -10.77 -17.49
N THR A 164 13.10 -11.13 -18.03
CA THR A 164 14.36 -10.61 -17.56
C THR A 164 14.53 -9.13 -17.93
N CYS A 165 14.57 -8.26 -16.93
CA CYS A 165 14.88 -6.85 -17.11
C CYS A 165 16.39 -6.67 -17.30
N LYS A 166 16.82 -6.41 -18.55
CA LYS A 166 18.24 -6.17 -18.87
C LYS A 166 18.71 -4.80 -18.38
N ASN A 167 17.84 -3.79 -18.43
CA ASN A 167 18.14 -2.44 -17.91
C ASN A 167 17.74 -2.35 -16.43
N LEU A 168 18.72 -2.41 -15.54
CA LEU A 168 18.51 -2.35 -14.08
C LEU A 168 17.99 -0.98 -13.61
N ALA A 169 18.25 0.11 -14.33
CA ALA A 169 17.70 1.43 -14.00
C ALA A 169 16.18 1.49 -14.17
N GLU A 170 15.65 0.75 -15.13
CA GLU A 170 14.21 0.65 -15.39
C GLU A 170 13.50 -0.38 -14.49
N LYS A 171 14.25 -1.33 -13.91
CA LYS A 171 13.68 -2.41 -13.10
C LYS A 171 12.95 -1.87 -11.87
N MET A 172 11.67 -2.24 -11.73
CA MET A 172 10.83 -1.83 -10.61
C MET A 172 10.79 -2.85 -9.47
N CYS A 173 11.07 -4.13 -9.75
CA CYS A 173 11.01 -5.21 -8.77
C CYS A 173 12.41 -5.42 -8.17
N LYS A 174 12.82 -4.54 -7.23
CA LYS A 174 14.17 -4.58 -6.64
C LYS A 174 14.18 -5.15 -5.23
N ALA A 175 13.13 -4.91 -4.46
CA ALA A 175 12.99 -5.41 -3.11
C ALA A 175 11.63 -6.06 -2.93
N THR A 176 11.58 -7.20 -2.24
CA THR A 176 10.37 -7.92 -1.89
C THR A 176 10.26 -7.97 -0.37
N LEU A 177 9.12 -7.58 0.14
CA LEU A 177 8.75 -7.67 1.55
C LEU A 177 7.62 -8.67 1.69
N ILE A 178 7.76 -9.63 2.60
CA ILE A 178 6.69 -10.44 3.16
C ILE A 178 6.58 -10.04 4.63
N LEU A 179 5.53 -9.32 4.97
CA LEU A 179 5.27 -8.87 6.33
C LEU A 179 4.25 -9.80 6.97
N SER A 180 4.72 -10.70 7.82
CA SER A 180 3.89 -11.71 8.48
C SER A 180 3.29 -11.23 9.80
N HIS A 181 3.91 -10.24 10.45
CA HIS A 181 3.49 -9.62 11.71
C HIS A 181 3.89 -8.14 11.71
N PRO A 182 3.21 -7.26 12.45
CA PRO A 182 3.69 -5.90 12.69
C PRO A 182 5.08 -5.91 13.33
N CYS A 183 5.99 -5.06 12.86
CA CYS A 183 7.27 -4.86 13.54
C CYS A 183 7.06 -4.11 14.86
N SER A 184 7.87 -4.40 15.88
CA SER A 184 7.66 -3.98 17.29
C SER A 184 7.46 -2.46 17.50
N ALA A 185 7.98 -1.63 16.60
CA ALA A 185 7.88 -0.17 16.68
C ALA A 185 6.73 0.42 15.82
N THR A 186 5.87 -0.42 15.23
CA THR A 186 4.88 0.01 14.26
C THR A 186 3.51 -0.58 14.59
N ASN A 187 2.53 0.28 14.84
CA ASN A 187 1.13 -0.11 14.90
C ASN A 187 0.58 -0.23 13.47
N VAL A 188 0.03 -1.38 13.13
CA VAL A 188 -0.52 -1.60 11.79
C VAL A 188 -2.02 -1.79 11.86
N HIS A 189 -2.74 -0.93 11.13
CA HIS A 189 -4.19 -1.05 10.94
C HIS A 189 -4.51 -1.35 9.47
N VAL A 190 -5.49 -2.21 9.24
CA VAL A 190 -5.84 -2.74 7.93
C VAL A 190 -7.31 -2.47 7.63
N LEU A 191 -7.58 -1.73 6.57
CA LEU A 191 -8.93 -1.54 6.02
C LEU A 191 -9.05 -2.39 4.75
N ILE A 192 -9.84 -3.46 4.84
CA ILE A 192 -10.22 -4.28 3.70
C ILE A 192 -11.50 -3.69 3.13
N VAL A 193 -11.43 -3.16 1.92
CA VAL A 193 -12.52 -2.46 1.27
C VAL A 193 -13.27 -3.40 0.34
N ASP A 194 -14.58 -3.45 0.47
CA ASP A 194 -15.44 -4.23 -0.42
C ASP A 194 -15.33 -3.71 -1.86
N GLY A 195 -14.78 -4.52 -2.74
CA GLY A 195 -14.61 -4.19 -4.15
C GLY A 195 -13.17 -4.25 -4.66
N SER A 196 -12.99 -3.85 -5.91
CA SER A 196 -11.72 -3.88 -6.63
C SER A 196 -11.13 -2.48 -6.74
N PHE A 197 -9.97 -2.25 -6.12
CA PHE A 197 -9.30 -0.94 -6.09
C PHE A 197 -7.80 -1.08 -6.31
N GLY A 198 -7.30 -0.34 -7.31
CA GLY A 198 -5.93 -0.43 -7.77
C GLY A 198 -5.58 -1.81 -8.35
N TYR A 199 -4.30 -2.04 -8.59
CA TYR A 199 -3.82 -3.30 -9.16
C TYR A 199 -2.93 -4.05 -8.20
#